data_e01513e2dfb1a753f6e3a40803ee8a9b
#
_entry.id   e01513e2dfb1a753f6e3a40803ee8a9b
#
_cell.length_a   1.000
_cell.length_b   1.000
_cell.length_c   1.000
_cell.angle_alpha   90.00
_cell.angle_beta   90.00
_cell.angle_gamma   90.00
#
_symmetry.space_group_name_H-M   'P 1'
#
loop_
_entity.id
_entity.type
_entity.pdbx_description
1 polymer ?
#
loop_
_entity_poly.entity_id
_entity_poly.type
_entity_poly.pdbx_seq_one_letter_code
_entity_poly.pdbx_strand_id
1 'polypeptide(L)'
;MIEKKVNIRSLAEGDVLFREGEVGDFAYQIVSGEIEICKFNGDEYITLSKLKKGSLFGEMALIDKQPRSAMARATKESVVREIDQNAFLTYLKNSPQTAFGMMQQLSSYARSANEKLTVDPFDSPSGEKDEKN
;
A
#
# COMPACT_ATOMS: atom_id res chain seq x y z
N MET A 1 -25.82 11.99 -14.96
CA MET A 1 -25.14 11.92 -13.80
C MET A 1 -24.05 10.92 -13.80
N ILE A 2 -22.99 11.21 -13.19
CA ILE A 2 -21.90 10.33 -13.19
C ILE A 2 -21.88 9.53 -11.99
N GLU A 3 -21.80 8.25 -12.17
CA GLU A 3 -21.66 7.41 -11.11
C GLU A 3 -20.30 7.12 -10.85
N LYS A 4 -19.89 7.01 -9.63
CA LYS A 4 -18.61 6.55 -9.33
C LYS A 4 -18.55 5.17 -9.69
N LYS A 5 -17.62 4.84 -10.53
CA LYS A 5 -17.45 3.49 -10.91
C LYS A 5 -16.62 2.82 -9.89
N VAL A 6 -17.14 1.78 -9.29
CA VAL A 6 -16.37 0.96 -8.38
C VAL A 6 -16.35 -0.42 -8.98
N ASN A 7 -15.21 -0.87 -9.41
CA ASN A 7 -15.07 -2.18 -10.01
C ASN A 7 -14.74 -3.21 -8.96
N ILE A 8 -15.42 -4.31 -9.04
CA ILE A 8 -15.19 -5.44 -8.15
C ILE A 8 -14.46 -6.51 -8.95
N ARG A 9 -13.40 -7.04 -8.40
CA ARG A 9 -12.68 -8.13 -9.05
C ARG A 9 -12.68 -9.35 -8.16
N SER A 10 -12.94 -10.50 -8.76
CA SER A 10 -12.88 -11.77 -8.07
C SER A 10 -11.59 -12.45 -8.41
N LEU A 11 -10.97 -13.04 -7.43
CA LEU A 11 -9.69 -13.71 -7.58
C LEU A 11 -9.80 -15.11 -7.03
N ALA A 12 -9.30 -16.08 -7.77
CA ALA A 12 -9.20 -17.43 -7.27
C ALA A 12 -7.94 -17.55 -6.42
N GLU A 13 -7.86 -18.59 -5.64
CA GLU A 13 -6.67 -18.86 -4.85
C GLU A 13 -5.46 -18.93 -5.78
N GLY A 14 -4.42 -18.19 -5.47
CA GLY A 14 -3.20 -18.17 -6.27
C GLY A 14 -3.15 -17.08 -7.33
N ASP A 15 -4.29 -16.43 -7.61
CA ASP A 15 -4.30 -15.39 -8.64
C ASP A 15 -3.47 -14.20 -8.19
N VAL A 16 -2.72 -13.63 -9.12
CA VAL A 16 -1.91 -12.45 -8.86
C VAL A 16 -2.69 -11.22 -9.26
N LEU A 17 -2.86 -10.30 -8.33
CA LEU A 17 -3.57 -9.06 -8.59
C LEU A 17 -2.66 -8.05 -9.28
N PHE A 18 -1.44 -7.90 -8.77
CA PHE A 18 -0.43 -7.10 -9.46
C PHE A 18 0.95 -7.63 -9.10
N ARG A 19 1.91 -7.30 -9.94
CA ARG A 19 3.27 -7.75 -9.77
C ARG A 19 4.18 -6.58 -9.47
N GLU A 20 5.28 -6.87 -8.83
CA GLU A 20 6.30 -5.88 -8.57
C GLU A 20 6.75 -5.24 -9.88
N GLY A 21 6.90 -3.95 -9.91
CA GLY A 21 7.36 -3.22 -11.09
C GLY A 21 6.27 -2.75 -12.04
N GLU A 22 5.05 -3.24 -11.85
CA GLU A 22 3.96 -2.81 -12.73
C GLU A 22 3.49 -1.41 -12.35
N VAL A 23 2.93 -0.72 -13.33
CA VAL A 23 2.33 0.57 -13.09
C VAL A 23 1.03 0.35 -12.35
N GLY A 24 0.79 1.11 -11.30
CA GLY A 24 -0.40 0.93 -10.50
C GLY A 24 -1.38 2.06 -10.70
N ASP A 25 -2.57 1.72 -11.19
CA ASP A 25 -3.62 2.70 -11.43
C ASP A 25 -4.72 2.64 -10.39
N PHE A 26 -4.67 1.68 -9.49
CA PHE A 26 -5.70 1.49 -8.49
C PHE A 26 -5.12 1.19 -7.14
N ALA A 27 -5.85 1.61 -6.11
CA ALA A 27 -5.69 1.01 -4.79
C ALA A 27 -6.79 -0.06 -4.70
N TYR A 28 -6.74 -0.87 -3.67
CA TYR A 28 -7.69 -1.97 -3.52
C TYR A 28 -8.15 -2.09 -2.08
N GLN A 29 -9.41 -2.47 -1.93
CA GLN A 29 -9.93 -2.79 -0.61
C GLN A 29 -10.46 -4.22 -0.65
N ILE A 30 -10.14 -5.00 0.35
CA ILE A 30 -10.56 -6.39 0.37
C ILE A 30 -12.00 -6.48 0.86
N VAL A 31 -12.86 -7.04 0.03
CA VAL A 31 -14.26 -7.26 0.37
C VAL A 31 -14.37 -8.59 1.10
N SER A 32 -13.66 -9.61 0.62
CA SER A 32 -13.63 -10.92 1.27
C SER A 32 -12.36 -11.64 0.88
N GLY A 33 -11.95 -12.60 1.67
CA GLY A 33 -10.79 -13.42 1.38
C GLY A 33 -9.53 -12.87 2.02
N GLU A 34 -8.39 -13.17 1.41
CA GLU A 34 -7.10 -12.79 1.98
C GLU A 34 -6.11 -12.55 0.85
N ILE A 35 -5.39 -11.44 0.93
CA ILE A 35 -4.38 -11.08 -0.06
C ILE A 35 -3.03 -11.05 0.64
N GLU A 36 -2.05 -11.70 0.04
CA GLU A 36 -0.70 -11.71 0.55
C GLU A 36 0.13 -10.72 -0.25
N ILE A 37 0.90 -9.91 0.43
CA ILE A 37 1.85 -9.01 -0.20
C ILE A 37 3.21 -9.68 -0.07
N CYS A 38 3.89 -9.88 -1.19
CA CYS A 38 5.16 -10.57 -1.18
C CYS A 38 6.16 -9.94 -2.10
N LYS A 39 7.42 -10.23 -1.86
CA LYS A 39 8.50 -9.68 -2.64
C LYS A 39 9.50 -10.77 -2.93
N PHE A 40 10.02 -10.76 -4.15
CA PHE A 40 11.02 -11.75 -4.56
C PHE A 40 12.38 -11.27 -4.07
N ASN A 41 13.11 -12.15 -3.40
CA ASN A 41 14.41 -11.75 -2.86
C ASN A 41 15.58 -12.27 -3.70
N GLY A 42 15.29 -12.79 -4.90
CA GLY A 42 16.31 -13.34 -5.75
C GLY A 42 16.27 -14.87 -5.79
N ASP A 43 15.71 -15.48 -4.77
CA ASP A 43 15.57 -16.93 -4.71
C ASP A 43 14.11 -17.33 -4.57
N GLU A 44 13.40 -16.67 -3.72
CA GLU A 44 12.02 -17.06 -3.43
C GLU A 44 11.20 -15.85 -3.09
N TYR A 45 9.89 -16.01 -3.04
CA TYR A 45 9.01 -14.94 -2.63
C TYR A 45 8.89 -14.96 -1.12
N ILE A 46 9.03 -13.80 -0.52
CA ILE A 46 8.91 -13.64 0.90
C ILE A 46 7.62 -12.91 1.19
N THR A 47 6.80 -13.44 2.08
CA THR A 47 5.56 -12.80 2.45
C THR A 47 5.86 -11.65 3.39
N LEU A 48 5.45 -10.45 3.00
CA LEU A 48 5.63 -9.28 3.82
C LEU A 48 4.42 -9.04 4.70
N SER A 49 3.25 -9.40 4.23
CA SER A 49 2.02 -9.11 4.95
C SER A 49 0.89 -9.94 4.41
N LYS A 50 -0.08 -10.28 5.25
CA LYS A 50 -1.31 -10.93 4.84
C LYS A 50 -2.46 -10.02 5.27
N LEU A 51 -3.23 -9.59 4.29
CA LEU A 51 -4.28 -8.61 4.50
C LEU A 51 -5.64 -9.25 4.37
N LYS A 52 -6.56 -8.86 5.21
CA LYS A 52 -7.88 -9.47 5.25
C LYS A 52 -8.98 -8.45 5.00
N LYS A 53 -10.21 -8.90 5.11
CA LYS A 53 -11.38 -8.10 4.83
C LYS A 53 -11.25 -6.71 5.44
N GLY A 54 -11.57 -5.71 4.65
CA GLY A 54 -11.53 -4.32 5.07
C GLY A 54 -10.23 -3.60 4.83
N SER A 55 -9.14 -4.33 4.60
CA SER A 55 -7.84 -3.69 4.41
C SER A 55 -7.77 -2.95 3.09
N LEU A 56 -7.14 -1.79 3.12
CA LEU A 56 -6.84 -1.00 1.94
C LEU A 56 -5.37 -1.19 1.63
N PHE A 57 -5.03 -1.43 0.39
CA PHE A 57 -3.63 -1.63 0.00
C PHE A 57 -3.39 -1.17 -1.42
N GLY A 58 -2.13 -1.03 -1.78
CA GLY A 58 -1.75 -0.59 -3.12
C GLY A 58 -1.93 0.90 -3.34
N GLU A 59 -2.20 1.64 -2.28
CA GLU A 59 -2.48 3.06 -2.39
C GLU A 59 -1.24 3.89 -2.69
N MET A 60 -0.06 3.38 -2.37
CA MET A 60 1.16 4.15 -2.59
C MET A 60 1.37 4.48 -4.05
N ALA A 61 1.02 3.58 -4.95
CA ALA A 61 1.17 3.83 -6.37
C ALA A 61 0.29 4.99 -6.83
N LEU A 62 -0.85 5.21 -6.17
CA LEU A 62 -1.68 6.35 -6.49
C LEU A 62 -1.09 7.64 -5.94
N ILE A 63 -0.38 7.57 -4.86
CA ILE A 63 0.15 8.74 -4.19
C ILE A 63 1.44 9.21 -4.84
N ASP A 64 2.39 8.31 -5.03
CA ASP A 64 3.72 8.71 -5.49
C ASP A 64 3.99 8.35 -6.95
N LYS A 65 3.04 7.70 -7.61
CA LYS A 65 3.15 7.36 -9.02
C LYS A 65 4.36 6.47 -9.34
N GLN A 66 4.84 5.77 -8.35
CA GLN A 66 5.95 4.84 -8.57
C GLN A 66 5.41 3.45 -8.90
N PRO A 67 6.19 2.62 -9.56
CA PRO A 67 5.77 1.25 -9.84
C PRO A 67 5.50 0.48 -8.56
N ARG A 68 4.74 -0.59 -8.68
CA ARG A 68 4.43 -1.44 -7.53
C ARG A 68 5.71 -1.94 -6.89
N SER A 69 5.80 -1.82 -5.59
CA SER A 69 7.00 -2.23 -4.87
C SER A 69 6.97 -3.70 -4.46
N ALA A 70 5.86 -4.35 -4.64
CA ALA A 70 5.71 -5.76 -4.25
C ALA A 70 4.60 -6.38 -5.07
N MET A 71 4.41 -7.68 -4.92
CA MET A 71 3.36 -8.42 -5.59
C MET A 71 2.21 -8.64 -4.63
N ALA A 72 0.99 -8.61 -5.14
CA ALA A 72 -0.19 -8.95 -4.36
C ALA A 72 -0.85 -10.18 -4.97
N ARG A 73 -1.12 -11.18 -4.16
CA ARG A 73 -1.63 -12.46 -4.61
C ARG A 73 -2.68 -12.98 -3.65
N ALA A 74 -3.74 -13.55 -4.16
CA ALA A 74 -4.79 -14.11 -3.33
C ALA A 74 -4.34 -15.45 -2.75
N THR A 75 -4.46 -15.62 -1.45
CA THR A 75 -4.11 -16.89 -0.82
C THR A 75 -5.32 -17.81 -0.75
N LYS A 76 -6.48 -17.27 -1.02
CA LYS A 76 -7.72 -18.03 -1.13
C LYS A 76 -8.65 -17.23 -2.01
N GLU A 77 -9.79 -17.79 -2.32
CA GLU A 77 -10.76 -17.10 -3.12
C GLU A 77 -11.07 -15.76 -2.48
N SER A 78 -10.97 -14.69 -3.22
CA SER A 78 -11.05 -13.35 -2.67
C SER A 78 -11.78 -12.41 -3.61
N VAL A 79 -12.32 -11.35 -3.03
CA VAL A 79 -12.98 -10.31 -3.79
C VAL A 79 -12.39 -8.98 -3.34
N VAL A 80 -11.97 -8.17 -4.30
CA VAL A 80 -11.42 -6.86 -3.99
C VAL A 80 -12.17 -5.78 -4.78
N ARG A 81 -12.18 -4.59 -4.23
CA ARG A 81 -12.78 -3.44 -4.87
C ARG A 81 -11.64 -2.58 -5.41
N GLU A 82 -11.69 -2.23 -6.71
CA GLU A 82 -10.70 -1.38 -7.32
C GLU A 82 -11.06 0.07 -7.07
N ILE A 83 -10.12 0.86 -6.63
CA ILE A 83 -10.35 2.25 -6.27
C ILE A 83 -9.39 3.10 -7.08
N ASP A 84 -9.92 3.87 -8.03
CA ASP A 84 -9.05 4.73 -8.82
C ASP A 84 -8.70 6.00 -8.04
N GLN A 85 -7.89 6.85 -8.61
CA GLN A 85 -7.40 8.03 -7.91
C GLN A 85 -8.55 8.96 -7.48
N ASN A 86 -9.53 9.16 -8.33
CA ASN A 86 -10.64 10.03 -7.97
C ASN A 86 -11.46 9.45 -6.82
N ALA A 87 -11.73 8.15 -6.87
CA ALA A 87 -12.46 7.50 -5.79
C ALA A 87 -11.66 7.54 -4.50
N PHE A 88 -10.35 7.36 -4.60
CA PHE A 88 -9.47 7.40 -3.45
C PHE A 88 -9.49 8.79 -2.81
N LEU A 89 -9.38 9.84 -3.62
CA LEU A 89 -9.43 11.19 -3.10
C LEU A 89 -10.77 11.50 -2.44
N THR A 90 -11.86 11.04 -3.04
CA THR A 90 -13.17 11.22 -2.46
C THR A 90 -13.27 10.51 -1.11
N TYR A 91 -12.72 9.29 -1.05
CA TYR A 91 -12.72 8.54 0.19
C TYR A 91 -11.97 9.28 1.28
N LEU A 92 -10.80 9.81 0.97
CA LEU A 92 -10.01 10.56 1.94
C LEU A 92 -10.71 11.84 2.37
N LYS A 93 -11.36 12.52 1.43
CA LYS A 93 -12.06 13.74 1.73
C LYS A 93 -13.21 13.48 2.70
N ASN A 94 -13.88 12.35 2.56
CA ASN A 94 -15.00 12.01 3.40
C ASN A 94 -14.62 11.30 4.69
N SER A 95 -13.35 11.02 4.87
CA SER A 95 -12.89 10.32 6.07
C SER A 95 -11.54 10.90 6.52
N PRO A 96 -11.57 12.08 7.15
CA PRO A 96 -10.32 12.71 7.56
C PRO A 96 -9.48 11.87 8.49
N GLN A 97 -10.12 11.04 9.30
CA GLN A 97 -9.38 10.18 10.21
C GLN A 97 -8.58 9.14 9.47
N THR A 98 -9.16 8.61 8.38
CA THR A 98 -8.44 7.66 7.53
C THR A 98 -7.25 8.35 6.88
N ALA A 99 -7.45 9.57 6.39
CA ALA A 99 -6.37 10.32 5.77
C ALA A 99 -5.24 10.56 6.77
N PHE A 100 -5.58 10.91 7.99
CA PHE A 100 -4.57 11.15 9.01
C PHE A 100 -3.83 9.85 9.34
N GLY A 101 -4.55 8.75 9.45
CA GLY A 101 -3.93 7.45 9.69
C GLY A 101 -2.96 7.06 8.59
N MET A 102 -3.30 7.37 7.34
CA MET A 102 -2.41 7.09 6.23
C MET A 102 -1.16 7.95 6.29
N MET A 103 -1.31 9.21 6.68
CA MET A 103 -0.16 10.07 6.83
C MET A 103 0.76 9.58 7.94
N GLN A 104 0.20 9.06 9.01
CA GLN A 104 0.99 8.46 10.07
C GLN A 104 1.75 7.24 9.56
N GLN A 105 1.10 6.43 8.76
CA GLN A 105 1.72 5.25 8.21
C GLN A 105 2.86 5.61 7.27
N LEU A 106 2.65 6.60 6.42
CA LEU A 106 3.68 7.06 5.51
C LEU A 106 4.88 7.63 6.27
N SER A 107 4.60 8.34 7.32
CA SER A 107 5.65 8.89 8.17
C SER A 107 6.48 7.76 8.79
N SER A 108 5.81 6.72 9.22
CA SER A 108 6.49 5.56 9.78
C SER A 108 7.35 4.85 8.76
N TYR A 109 6.86 4.70 7.52
CA TYR A 109 7.66 4.11 6.45
C TYR A 109 8.90 4.95 6.17
N ALA A 110 8.75 6.26 6.14
CA ALA A 110 9.87 7.14 5.88
C ALA A 110 10.93 7.00 6.96
N ARG A 111 10.52 6.90 8.21
CA ARG A 111 11.48 6.72 9.29
C ARG A 111 12.17 5.37 9.20
N SER A 112 11.44 4.33 8.90
CA SER A 112 12.04 3.02 8.74
C SER A 112 13.04 3.01 7.63
N ALA A 113 12.74 3.65 6.52
CA ALA A 113 13.66 3.72 5.40
C ALA A 113 14.93 4.44 5.80
N ASN A 114 14.79 5.54 6.53
CA ASN A 114 15.95 6.28 6.98
C ASN A 114 16.78 5.46 7.96
N GLU A 115 16.14 4.72 8.81
CA GLU A 115 16.87 3.88 9.76
C GLU A 115 17.65 2.78 9.08
N LYS A 116 17.16 2.33 7.95
CA LYS A 116 17.85 1.27 7.23
C LYS A 116 19.03 1.79 6.44
N LEU A 117 19.11 3.10 6.24
CA LEU A 117 20.25 3.65 5.56
C LEU A 117 21.36 3.83 6.57
N THR A 118 22.55 3.63 6.14
CA THR A 118 23.68 3.77 7.02
C THR A 118 23.85 5.20 7.44
N VAL A 119 23.50 6.09 6.57
CA VAL A 119 23.65 7.50 6.86
C VAL A 119 22.35 8.17 6.68
N ASP A 120 21.90 8.88 7.69
CA ASP A 120 20.71 9.66 7.62
C ASP A 120 21.15 11.07 7.25
N PRO A 121 20.75 11.57 6.10
CA PRO A 121 21.19 12.89 5.67
C PRO A 121 20.75 14.00 6.60
N PHE A 122 19.75 13.78 7.41
CA PHE A 122 19.30 14.79 8.32
C PHE A 122 19.77 14.54 9.72
N ASP A 123 20.53 13.48 9.92
CA ASP A 123 20.99 13.17 11.23
C ASP A 123 22.03 14.16 11.56
N SER A 124 21.81 14.92 12.60
CA SER A 124 22.77 15.79 13.04
C SER A 124 23.73 15.01 13.79
N PRO A 125 24.89 15.01 13.41
CA PRO A 125 25.87 14.27 14.16
C PRO A 125 25.90 14.77 15.55
N SER A 126 25.32 15.80 15.75
CA SER A 126 25.16 16.28 16.97
C SER A 126 23.78 16.17 17.25
N GLY A 127 23.36 15.75 17.42
CA GLY A 127 22.22 15.73 17.33
C GLY A 127 21.22 16.43 17.41
N GLU A 128 21.34 16.66 17.39
CA GLU A 128 20.46 17.10 17.13
C GLU A 128 19.58 16.44 17.17
N LYS A 129 19.65 16.00 17.80
CA LYS A 129 18.86 15.39 17.58
C LYS A 129 17.87 15.61 18.19
N ASP A 130 17.98 16.21 18.43
CA ASP A 130 17.08 16.53 18.51
C ASP A 130 16.25 16.48 18.97
N GLU A 131 16.32 16.44 19.25
CA GLU A 131 15.58 16.45 19.27
C GLU A 131 14.81 16.27 19.57
N LYS A 132 14.98 16.16 20.14
CA LYS A 132 14.31 15.98 19.97
C LYS A 132 13.39 16.09 19.91
N ASN A 133 13.36 16.25 19.98
CA ASN A 133 12.60 16.47 19.48
C ASN A 133 12.03 16.45 19.21
#